data_c315ff32a94946406e529a488794db29
#
_entry.id   c315ff32a94946406e529a488794db29
#
_cell.length_a   1.000
_cell.length_b   1.000
_cell.length_c   1.000
_cell.angle_alpha   90.00
_cell.angle_beta   90.00
_cell.angle_gamma   90.00
#
_symmetry.space_group_name_H-M   'P 1'
#
loop_
_entity.id
_entity.type
_entity.pdbx_description
1 polymer ?
#
loop_
_entity_poly.entity_id
_entity_poly.type
_entity_poly.pdbx_seq_one_letter_code
_entity_poly.pdbx_strand_id
1 'polypeptide(L)'
;MALELDHDLFMKIYNSDGVKFINKMHAHSFSQNIFYGNLRELKEALNLVENIDIGIKLMSQEHKEAGTQVYKEVNRLFHNFLSSAKTLIEHTRIFMDTHFKNTNVNTEYTHKIKMEFSQDELSRFIQDLRNYMLHQGLPHNQMSFKIDNKDPDNQEIESTISLDIEKLIEWSRWSSGSKKYLNKQNQNLKLSVLVEEYSQKIISLNEWIEKTLYDYHN
;
A
#
# COMPACT_ATOMS: atom_id res chain seq x y z
N MET A 1 -30.96 31.02 27.82
CA MET A 1 -29.88 30.91 28.83
C MET A 1 -28.73 30.22 28.11
N ALA A 2 -27.80 30.98 27.54
CA ALA A 2 -26.62 30.44 26.93
C ALA A 2 -25.72 29.89 28.08
N LEU A 3 -25.38 28.62 28.02
CA LEU A 3 -24.33 28.04 28.87
C LEU A 3 -23.01 28.77 28.50
N GLU A 4 -22.60 29.75 29.29
CA GLU A 4 -21.19 30.19 29.27
C GLU A 4 -20.35 28.96 29.61
N LEU A 5 -19.71 28.41 28.60
CA LEU A 5 -18.72 27.34 28.83
C LEU A 5 -17.63 27.96 29.67
N ASP A 6 -17.43 27.42 30.89
CA ASP A 6 -16.28 27.78 31.72
C ASP A 6 -15.00 27.48 30.90
N HIS A 7 -14.34 28.54 30.47
CA HIS A 7 -13.14 28.47 29.62
C HIS A 7 -12.04 27.60 30.26
N ASP A 8 -11.89 27.69 31.59
CA ASP A 8 -10.88 26.91 32.30
C ASP A 8 -11.21 25.41 32.29
N LEU A 9 -12.51 25.07 32.45
CA LEU A 9 -12.95 23.68 32.35
C LEU A 9 -12.77 23.14 30.92
N PHE A 10 -13.14 23.95 29.91
CA PHE A 10 -12.92 23.60 28.52
C PHE A 10 -11.43 23.32 28.22
N MET A 11 -10.52 24.20 28.67
CA MET A 11 -9.09 24.02 28.46
C MET A 11 -8.52 22.83 29.23
N LYS A 12 -9.01 22.50 30.42
CA LYS A 12 -8.66 21.28 31.15
C LYS A 12 -9.08 20.02 30.39
N ILE A 13 -10.31 19.99 29.87
CA ILE A 13 -10.80 18.86 29.07
C ILE A 13 -9.98 18.75 27.78
N TYR A 14 -9.82 19.85 27.02
CA TYR A 14 -9.10 19.88 25.76
C TYR A 14 -7.64 19.39 25.89
N ASN A 15 -6.95 19.74 26.97
CA ASN A 15 -5.58 19.34 27.26
C ASN A 15 -5.48 17.99 27.99
N SER A 16 -6.59 17.33 28.30
CA SER A 16 -6.59 16.03 28.98
C SER A 16 -5.97 14.94 28.12
N ASP A 17 -5.40 13.93 28.79
CA ASP A 17 -4.82 12.77 28.09
C ASP A 17 -5.86 11.98 27.32
N GLY A 18 -7.13 11.97 27.77
CA GLY A 18 -8.23 11.37 27.04
C GLY A 18 -8.48 12.03 25.68
N VAL A 19 -8.52 13.38 25.62
CA VAL A 19 -8.70 14.09 24.34
C VAL A 19 -7.49 13.91 23.43
N LYS A 20 -6.27 13.91 23.97
CA LYS A 20 -5.05 13.60 23.20
C LYS A 20 -5.10 12.19 22.61
N PHE A 21 -5.55 11.22 23.39
CA PHE A 21 -5.74 9.83 22.92
C PHE A 21 -6.76 9.77 21.79
N ILE A 22 -7.96 10.37 21.96
CA ILE A 22 -9.02 10.41 20.94
C ILE A 22 -8.50 11.05 19.63
N ASN A 23 -7.77 12.16 19.74
CA ASN A 23 -7.21 12.84 18.56
C ASN A 23 -6.18 11.96 17.82
N LYS A 24 -5.38 11.17 18.53
CA LYS A 24 -4.44 10.22 17.91
C LYS A 24 -5.16 9.03 17.28
N MET A 25 -6.22 8.53 17.91
CA MET A 25 -7.09 7.50 17.33
C MET A 25 -7.72 8.00 16.02
N HIS A 26 -8.23 9.23 16.00
CA HIS A 26 -8.78 9.82 14.79
C HIS A 26 -7.74 9.95 13.67
N ALA A 27 -6.53 10.40 13.99
CA ALA A 27 -5.45 10.49 13.00
C ALA A 27 -5.06 9.11 12.42
N HIS A 28 -5.01 8.08 13.26
CA HIS A 28 -4.77 6.71 12.84
C HIS A 28 -5.89 6.18 11.93
N SER A 29 -7.15 6.31 12.37
CA SER A 29 -8.33 5.91 11.60
C SER A 29 -8.43 6.65 10.26
N PHE A 30 -8.11 7.95 10.24
CA PHE A 30 -8.05 8.72 9.00
C PHE A 30 -7.00 8.17 8.03
N SER A 31 -5.83 7.78 8.53
CA SER A 31 -4.77 7.16 7.70
C SER A 31 -5.19 5.80 7.15
N GLN A 32 -5.92 5.00 7.94
CA GLN A 32 -6.53 3.75 7.45
C GLN A 32 -7.50 4.03 6.30
N ASN A 33 -8.42 4.99 6.47
CA ASN A 33 -9.39 5.36 5.45
C ASN A 33 -8.72 5.83 4.14
N ILE A 34 -7.64 6.62 4.23
CA ILE A 34 -6.86 7.03 3.05
C ILE A 34 -6.22 5.82 2.37
N PHE A 35 -5.61 4.93 3.13
CA PHE A 35 -4.99 3.73 2.58
C PHE A 35 -6.01 2.83 1.87
N TYR A 36 -7.13 2.51 2.52
CA TYR A 36 -8.18 1.68 1.92
C TYR A 36 -8.84 2.33 0.71
N GLY A 37 -9.03 3.66 0.73
CA GLY A 37 -9.52 4.42 -0.42
C GLY A 37 -8.57 4.29 -1.63
N ASN A 38 -7.27 4.58 -1.44
CA ASN A 38 -6.28 4.46 -2.50
C ASN A 38 -6.11 3.00 -3.00
N LEU A 39 -6.18 2.02 -2.11
CA LEU A 39 -6.13 0.61 -2.47
C LEU A 39 -7.30 0.21 -3.36
N ARG A 40 -8.53 0.62 -2.98
CA ARG A 40 -9.74 0.33 -3.75
C ARG A 40 -9.66 0.93 -5.15
N GLU A 41 -9.35 2.24 -5.25
CA GLU A 41 -9.22 2.92 -6.54
C GLU A 41 -8.17 2.27 -7.44
N LEU A 42 -7.03 1.89 -6.87
CA LEU A 42 -5.98 1.19 -7.62
C LEU A 42 -6.44 -0.19 -8.10
N LYS A 43 -7.09 -0.99 -7.25
CA LYS A 43 -7.62 -2.30 -7.63
C LYS A 43 -8.67 -2.18 -8.73
N GLU A 44 -9.56 -1.21 -8.65
CA GLU A 44 -10.56 -0.94 -9.70
C GLU A 44 -9.89 -0.60 -11.05
N ALA A 45 -8.87 0.24 -11.03
CA ALA A 45 -8.11 0.59 -12.24
C ALA A 45 -7.33 -0.61 -12.82
N LEU A 46 -6.72 -1.43 -11.97
CA LEU A 46 -6.02 -2.65 -12.39
C LEU A 46 -7.01 -3.67 -12.97
N ASN A 47 -8.14 -3.90 -12.32
CA ASN A 47 -9.19 -4.80 -12.83
C ASN A 47 -9.73 -4.34 -14.20
N LEU A 48 -9.81 -3.02 -14.43
CA LEU A 48 -10.20 -2.48 -15.72
C LEU A 48 -9.18 -2.86 -16.82
N VAL A 49 -7.89 -2.72 -16.52
CA VAL A 49 -6.81 -3.07 -17.47
C VAL A 49 -6.75 -4.58 -17.70
N GLU A 50 -6.97 -5.37 -16.67
CA GLU A 50 -6.89 -6.84 -16.70
C GLU A 50 -8.16 -7.48 -17.31
N ASN A 51 -9.24 -6.70 -17.48
CA ASN A 51 -10.37 -7.15 -18.29
C ASN A 51 -9.96 -7.25 -19.77
N ILE A 52 -10.09 -8.44 -20.36
CA ILE A 52 -9.56 -8.75 -21.69
C ILE A 52 -10.16 -7.82 -22.75
N ASP A 53 -11.48 -7.65 -22.77
CA ASP A 53 -12.17 -6.85 -23.79
C ASP A 53 -11.78 -5.38 -23.72
N ILE A 54 -11.65 -4.84 -22.51
CA ILE A 54 -11.24 -3.47 -22.26
C ILE A 54 -9.75 -3.30 -22.58
N GLY A 55 -8.91 -4.21 -22.11
CA GLY A 55 -7.48 -4.21 -22.35
C GLY A 55 -7.14 -4.19 -23.84
N ILE A 56 -7.79 -5.05 -24.65
CA ILE A 56 -7.64 -5.06 -26.13
C ILE A 56 -8.00 -3.69 -26.71
N LYS A 57 -9.12 -3.12 -26.29
CA LYS A 57 -9.53 -1.78 -26.76
C LYS A 57 -8.50 -0.72 -26.42
N LEU A 58 -8.03 -0.68 -25.16
CA LEU A 58 -7.05 0.31 -24.69
C LEU A 58 -5.71 0.24 -25.45
N MET A 59 -5.32 -0.91 -25.96
CA MET A 59 -4.09 -1.09 -26.74
C MET A 59 -4.28 -0.90 -28.23
N SER A 60 -5.50 -0.75 -28.73
CA SER A 60 -5.79 -0.51 -30.15
C SER A 60 -5.34 0.90 -30.57
N GLN A 61 -4.98 1.07 -31.84
CA GLN A 61 -4.61 2.38 -32.39
C GLN A 61 -5.76 3.39 -32.30
N GLU A 62 -7.00 2.94 -32.44
CA GLU A 62 -8.19 3.77 -32.33
C GLU A 62 -8.36 4.39 -30.94
N HIS A 63 -7.94 3.68 -29.88
CA HIS A 63 -8.11 4.10 -28.47
C HIS A 63 -6.80 4.46 -27.79
N LYS A 64 -5.74 4.76 -28.56
CA LYS A 64 -4.39 5.06 -28.04
C LYS A 64 -4.36 6.14 -26.97
N GLU A 65 -5.16 7.20 -27.14
CA GLU A 65 -5.23 8.28 -26.14
C GLU A 65 -5.85 7.79 -24.84
N ALA A 66 -6.95 7.02 -24.91
CA ALA A 66 -7.59 6.44 -23.74
C ALA A 66 -6.65 5.47 -23.01
N GLY A 67 -5.95 4.59 -23.75
CA GLY A 67 -4.92 3.70 -23.19
C GLY A 67 -3.80 4.48 -22.47
N THR A 68 -3.34 5.58 -23.06
CA THR A 68 -2.34 6.44 -22.42
C THR A 68 -2.85 7.08 -21.15
N GLN A 69 -4.11 7.53 -21.10
CA GLN A 69 -4.71 8.10 -19.90
C GLN A 69 -4.87 7.06 -18.80
N VAL A 70 -5.38 5.89 -19.12
CA VAL A 70 -5.51 4.78 -18.15
C VAL A 70 -4.14 4.39 -17.59
N TYR A 71 -3.13 4.27 -18.42
CA TYR A 71 -1.76 4.01 -17.99
C TYR A 71 -1.23 5.06 -17.01
N LYS A 72 -1.42 6.35 -17.32
CA LYS A 72 -1.03 7.45 -16.41
C LYS A 72 -1.79 7.38 -15.10
N GLU A 73 -3.08 7.06 -15.15
CA GLU A 73 -3.93 6.96 -13.96
C GLU A 73 -3.51 5.80 -13.07
N VAL A 74 -3.24 4.61 -13.60
CA VAL A 74 -2.71 3.49 -12.82
C VAL A 74 -1.41 3.86 -12.12
N ASN A 75 -0.49 4.56 -12.81
CA ASN A 75 0.75 5.02 -12.19
C ASN A 75 0.53 6.02 -11.05
N ARG A 76 -0.41 6.96 -11.23
CA ARG A 76 -0.80 7.92 -10.19
C ARG A 76 -1.38 7.21 -8.98
N LEU A 77 -2.29 6.28 -9.19
CA LEU A 77 -2.93 5.50 -8.13
C LEU A 77 -1.93 4.59 -7.40
N PHE A 78 -1.01 3.98 -8.14
CA PHE A 78 0.05 3.17 -7.55
C PHE A 78 0.98 4.00 -6.65
N HIS A 79 1.38 5.20 -7.10
CA HIS A 79 2.13 6.13 -6.26
C HIS A 79 1.36 6.50 -4.99
N ASN A 80 0.07 6.81 -5.10
CA ASN A 80 -0.79 7.15 -3.96
C ASN A 80 -0.92 5.98 -2.99
N PHE A 81 -1.09 4.75 -3.49
CA PHE A 81 -1.12 3.53 -2.69
C PHE A 81 0.16 3.36 -1.87
N LEU A 82 1.34 3.42 -2.50
CA LEU A 82 2.62 3.29 -1.80
C LEU A 82 2.83 4.39 -0.75
N SER A 83 2.42 5.61 -1.06
CA SER A 83 2.54 6.75 -0.15
C SER A 83 1.60 6.63 1.04
N SER A 84 0.35 6.24 0.82
CA SER A 84 -0.65 6.06 1.89
C SER A 84 -0.31 4.86 2.78
N ALA A 85 0.19 3.76 2.21
CA ALA A 85 0.67 2.61 2.96
C ALA A 85 1.81 2.99 3.94
N LYS A 86 2.80 3.76 3.46
CA LYS A 86 3.88 4.26 4.31
C LYS A 86 3.37 5.19 5.40
N THR A 87 2.45 6.09 5.07
CA THR A 87 1.84 7.00 6.04
C THR A 87 1.11 6.24 7.14
N LEU A 88 0.31 5.22 6.75
CA LEU A 88 -0.40 4.38 7.72
C LEU A 88 0.57 3.67 8.67
N ILE A 89 1.62 3.04 8.15
CA ILE A 89 2.64 2.36 8.96
C ILE A 89 3.29 3.34 9.96
N GLU A 90 3.67 4.55 9.53
CA GLU A 90 4.30 5.54 10.41
C GLU A 90 3.32 6.08 11.47
N HIS A 91 2.07 6.36 11.11
CA HIS A 91 1.06 6.81 12.06
C HIS A 91 0.72 5.71 13.08
N THR A 92 0.66 4.45 12.64
CA THR A 92 0.51 3.29 13.54
C THR A 92 1.67 3.20 14.53
N ARG A 93 2.92 3.35 14.05
CA ARG A 93 4.11 3.34 14.91
C ARG A 93 4.06 4.46 15.95
N ILE A 94 3.76 5.69 15.52
CA ILE A 94 3.64 6.85 16.44
C ILE A 94 2.54 6.61 17.47
N PHE A 95 1.41 6.06 17.05
CA PHE A 95 0.31 5.75 17.96
C PHE A 95 0.73 4.72 19.02
N MET A 96 1.34 3.61 18.61
CA MET A 96 1.82 2.56 19.51
C MET A 96 2.91 3.08 20.47
N ASP A 97 3.90 3.81 19.96
CA ASP A 97 4.98 4.38 20.76
C ASP A 97 4.49 5.45 21.75
N THR A 98 3.42 6.16 21.44
CA THR A 98 2.90 7.24 22.30
C THR A 98 2.02 6.69 23.42
N HIS A 99 1.16 5.71 23.13
CA HIS A 99 0.11 5.28 24.08
C HIS A 99 0.38 3.94 24.75
N PHE A 100 1.20 3.09 24.14
CA PHE A 100 1.48 1.74 24.63
C PHE A 100 2.95 1.49 24.95
N LYS A 101 3.77 2.55 24.97
CA LYS A 101 5.18 2.44 25.36
C LYS A 101 5.32 1.75 26.72
N ASN A 102 6.25 0.80 26.82
CA ASN A 102 6.49 -0.01 28.02
C ASN A 102 5.35 -0.98 28.42
N THR A 103 4.43 -1.28 27.50
CA THR A 103 3.43 -2.34 27.69
C THR A 103 3.80 -3.58 26.89
N ASN A 104 3.20 -4.72 27.27
CA ASN A 104 3.33 -5.95 26.49
C ASN A 104 2.82 -5.78 25.06
N VAL A 105 1.74 -5.01 24.87
CA VAL A 105 1.17 -4.71 23.55
C VAL A 105 2.22 -4.08 22.63
N ASN A 106 2.99 -3.08 23.11
CA ASN A 106 4.04 -2.47 22.29
C ASN A 106 5.23 -3.40 22.04
N THR A 107 5.52 -4.29 22.98
CA THR A 107 6.56 -5.31 22.81
C THR A 107 6.17 -6.31 21.71
N GLU A 108 4.95 -6.80 21.72
CA GLU A 108 4.40 -7.70 20.70
C GLU A 108 4.32 -7.01 19.33
N TYR A 109 3.84 -5.77 19.28
CA TYR A 109 3.82 -4.94 18.07
C TYR A 109 5.22 -4.80 17.47
N THR A 110 6.20 -4.43 18.28
CA THR A 110 7.59 -4.25 17.82
C THR A 110 8.16 -5.55 17.27
N HIS A 111 7.91 -6.68 17.94
CA HIS A 111 8.32 -8.00 17.47
C HIS A 111 7.66 -8.34 16.13
N LYS A 112 6.35 -8.15 16.02
CA LYS A 112 5.59 -8.42 14.79
C LYS A 112 6.08 -7.57 13.61
N ILE A 113 6.29 -6.26 13.82
CA ILE A 113 6.88 -5.38 12.80
C ILE A 113 8.27 -5.84 12.36
N LYS A 114 9.10 -6.27 13.32
CA LYS A 114 10.44 -6.77 12.99
C LYS A 114 10.38 -8.01 12.11
N MET A 115 9.54 -8.97 12.45
CA MET A 115 9.48 -10.26 11.75
C MET A 115 8.76 -10.17 10.40
N GLU A 116 7.62 -9.46 10.35
CA GLU A 116 6.73 -9.48 9.20
C GLU A 116 6.96 -8.33 8.20
N PHE A 117 7.70 -7.28 8.61
CA PHE A 117 7.98 -6.13 7.75
C PHE A 117 9.46 -5.81 7.62
N SER A 118 10.19 -5.64 8.75
CA SER A 118 11.59 -5.20 8.67
C SER A 118 12.52 -6.24 8.08
N GLN A 119 12.23 -7.53 8.27
CA GLN A 119 13.00 -8.64 7.73
C GLN A 119 12.39 -9.24 6.45
N ASP A 120 11.18 -8.82 6.09
CA ASP A 120 10.46 -9.33 4.93
C ASP A 120 10.95 -8.68 3.62
N GLU A 121 11.23 -9.52 2.63
CA GLU A 121 11.81 -9.09 1.35
C GLU A 121 10.84 -8.22 0.54
N LEU A 122 9.54 -8.57 0.52
CA LEU A 122 8.49 -7.80 -0.16
C LEU A 122 8.34 -6.40 0.47
N SER A 123 8.25 -6.34 1.79
CA SER A 123 8.12 -5.06 2.50
C SER A 123 9.33 -4.15 2.29
N ARG A 124 10.54 -4.73 2.24
CA ARG A 124 11.76 -4.00 1.90
C ARG A 124 11.73 -3.50 0.47
N PHE A 125 11.32 -4.36 -0.47
CA PHE A 125 11.19 -3.96 -1.87
C PHE A 125 10.19 -2.81 -2.05
N ILE A 126 9.01 -2.88 -1.45
CA ILE A 126 8.00 -1.81 -1.51
C ILE A 126 8.53 -0.49 -0.93
N GLN A 127 9.26 -0.54 0.18
CA GLN A 127 9.87 0.65 0.76
C GLN A 127 10.91 1.27 -0.16
N ASP A 128 11.78 0.46 -0.75
CA ASP A 128 12.80 0.93 -1.67
C ASP A 128 12.19 1.36 -3.02
N LEU A 129 11.13 0.71 -3.49
CA LEU A 129 10.40 1.11 -4.70
C LEU A 129 9.78 2.50 -4.54
N ARG A 130 9.22 2.80 -3.36
CA ARG A 130 8.77 4.16 -3.04
C ARG A 130 9.92 5.17 -3.11
N ASN A 131 11.09 4.83 -2.55
CA ASN A 131 12.28 5.68 -2.61
C ASN A 131 12.78 5.83 -4.05
N TYR A 132 12.74 4.77 -4.86
CA TYR A 132 13.01 4.83 -6.29
C TYR A 132 12.10 5.84 -6.98
N MET A 133 10.78 5.77 -6.74
CA MET A 133 9.81 6.69 -7.35
C MET A 133 10.04 8.15 -6.94
N LEU A 134 10.51 8.40 -5.74
CA LEU A 134 10.82 9.76 -5.27
C LEU A 134 12.10 10.35 -5.88
N HIS A 135 13.08 9.51 -6.20
CA HIS A 135 14.43 9.97 -6.57
C HIS A 135 14.81 9.71 -8.03
N GLN A 136 14.17 8.74 -8.67
CA GLN A 136 14.44 8.35 -10.06
C GLN A 136 13.27 8.64 -11.00
N GLY A 137 12.04 8.62 -10.48
CA GLY A 137 10.82 8.76 -11.26
C GLY A 137 9.98 7.49 -11.25
N LEU A 138 8.98 7.44 -12.14
CA LEU A 138 8.09 6.28 -12.23
C LEU A 138 8.87 5.03 -12.66
N PRO A 139 8.61 3.87 -12.05
CA PRO A 139 9.22 2.63 -12.47
C PRO A 139 8.78 2.28 -13.89
N HIS A 140 9.69 1.69 -14.64
CA HIS A 140 9.32 1.15 -15.94
C HIS A 140 8.28 0.06 -15.76
N ASN A 141 7.10 0.30 -16.31
CA ASN A 141 6.03 -0.69 -16.38
C ASN A 141 5.44 -0.70 -17.77
N GLN A 142 4.79 -1.78 -18.12
CA GLN A 142 4.20 -1.96 -19.44
C GLN A 142 2.86 -2.68 -19.34
N MET A 143 1.93 -2.26 -20.20
CA MET A 143 0.73 -3.04 -20.48
C MET A 143 1.09 -4.07 -21.54
N SER A 144 0.70 -5.31 -21.34
CA SER A 144 0.99 -6.41 -22.25
C SER A 144 -0.15 -7.39 -22.33
N PHE A 145 -0.27 -8.04 -23.50
CA PHE A 145 -1.09 -9.23 -23.68
C PHE A 145 -0.20 -10.45 -23.78
N LYS A 146 -0.62 -11.50 -23.12
CA LYS A 146 -0.07 -12.84 -23.32
C LYS A 146 -1.19 -13.72 -23.88
N ILE A 147 -0.88 -14.45 -24.94
CA ILE A 147 -1.74 -15.48 -25.49
C ILE A 147 -1.04 -16.81 -25.22
N ASP A 148 -1.61 -17.62 -24.34
CA ASP A 148 -1.12 -18.99 -24.14
C ASP A 148 -1.79 -19.91 -25.16
N ASN A 149 -1.00 -20.40 -26.10
CA ASN A 149 -1.44 -21.29 -27.21
C ASN A 149 -1.16 -22.76 -26.92
N LYS A 150 -0.96 -23.16 -25.65
CA LYS A 150 -0.67 -24.55 -25.30
C LYS A 150 -1.83 -25.50 -25.67
N ASP A 151 -3.05 -24.98 -25.63
CA ASP A 151 -4.25 -25.70 -26.07
C ASP A 151 -4.93 -24.89 -27.18
N PRO A 152 -4.95 -25.38 -28.44
CA PRO A 152 -5.60 -24.67 -29.55
C PRO A 152 -7.11 -24.45 -29.38
N ASP A 153 -7.75 -25.31 -28.58
CA ASP A 153 -9.19 -25.23 -28.30
C ASP A 153 -9.53 -24.37 -27.10
N ASN A 154 -8.49 -23.95 -26.33
CA ASN A 154 -8.68 -23.18 -25.09
C ASN A 154 -7.59 -22.14 -24.94
N GLN A 155 -7.57 -21.14 -25.82
CA GLN A 155 -6.58 -20.04 -25.77
C GLN A 155 -6.85 -19.14 -24.57
N GLU A 156 -5.93 -19.10 -23.61
CA GLU A 156 -5.98 -18.15 -22.52
C GLU A 156 -5.31 -16.82 -22.95
N ILE A 157 -6.11 -15.77 -22.99
CA ILE A 157 -5.63 -14.40 -23.22
C ILE A 157 -5.55 -13.70 -21.87
N GLU A 158 -4.42 -13.10 -21.59
CA GLU A 158 -4.20 -12.34 -20.37
C GLU A 158 -3.78 -10.90 -20.71
N SER A 159 -4.52 -9.93 -20.18
CA SER A 159 -4.15 -8.51 -20.19
C SER A 159 -3.54 -8.14 -18.85
N THR A 160 -2.38 -7.52 -18.84
CA THR A 160 -1.70 -7.16 -17.59
C THR A 160 -0.96 -5.85 -17.68
N ILE A 161 -0.76 -5.22 -16.50
CA ILE A 161 0.24 -4.18 -16.32
C ILE A 161 1.32 -4.71 -15.36
N SER A 162 2.57 -4.65 -15.77
CA SER A 162 3.70 -5.26 -15.04
C SER A 162 4.88 -4.32 -14.94
N LEU A 163 5.60 -4.41 -13.82
CA LEU A 163 6.90 -3.77 -13.64
C LEU A 163 7.97 -4.54 -14.41
N ASP A 164 8.83 -3.81 -15.11
CA ASP A 164 10.00 -4.35 -15.80
C ASP A 164 11.13 -4.56 -14.80
N ILE A 165 11.36 -5.84 -14.45
CA ILE A 165 12.36 -6.22 -13.44
C ILE A 165 13.78 -5.95 -13.93
N GLU A 166 14.07 -6.14 -15.22
CA GLU A 166 15.40 -5.90 -15.79
C GLU A 166 15.80 -4.43 -15.62
N LYS A 167 14.86 -3.51 -15.88
CA LYS A 167 15.07 -2.08 -15.67
C LYS A 167 15.18 -1.68 -14.20
N LEU A 168 14.39 -2.31 -13.34
CA LEU A 168 14.47 -2.04 -11.91
C LEU A 168 15.79 -2.46 -11.30
N ILE A 169 16.34 -3.63 -11.69
CA ILE A 169 17.61 -4.15 -11.18
C ILE A 169 18.79 -3.19 -11.47
N GLU A 170 18.73 -2.38 -12.52
CA GLU A 170 19.76 -1.40 -12.87
C GLU A 170 20.00 -0.35 -11.75
N TRP A 171 19.01 -0.09 -10.89
CA TRP A 171 19.19 0.85 -9.80
C TRP A 171 20.07 0.29 -8.68
N SER A 172 21.17 0.96 -8.41
CA SER A 172 22.21 0.47 -7.49
C SER A 172 21.84 0.54 -5.99
N ARG A 173 20.80 1.33 -5.62
CA ARG A 173 20.47 1.63 -4.22
C ARG A 173 19.47 0.68 -3.58
N TRP A 174 19.10 -0.44 -4.24
CA TRP A 174 18.28 -1.46 -3.64
C TRP A 174 18.96 -2.06 -2.40
N SER A 175 18.22 -2.18 -1.29
CA SER A 175 18.68 -2.91 -0.11
C SER A 175 18.90 -4.40 -0.42
N SER A 176 19.61 -5.09 0.46
CA SER A 176 19.83 -6.54 0.28
C SER A 176 18.54 -7.35 0.24
N GLY A 177 17.52 -6.95 1.03
CA GLY A 177 16.20 -7.59 1.00
C GLY A 177 15.48 -7.37 -0.32
N SER A 178 15.49 -6.14 -0.84
CA SER A 178 14.90 -5.81 -2.14
C SER A 178 15.57 -6.54 -3.29
N LYS A 179 16.89 -6.64 -3.27
CA LYS A 179 17.65 -7.43 -4.28
C LYS A 179 17.26 -8.91 -4.25
N LYS A 180 17.08 -9.48 -3.06
CA LYS A 180 16.60 -10.87 -2.94
C LYS A 180 15.21 -11.05 -3.50
N TYR A 181 14.30 -10.10 -3.21
CA TYR A 181 12.94 -10.12 -3.77
C TYR A 181 12.96 -10.05 -5.30
N LEU A 182 13.67 -9.07 -5.87
CA LEU A 182 13.79 -8.87 -7.32
C LEU A 182 14.38 -10.09 -8.02
N ASN A 183 15.43 -10.71 -7.44
CA ASN A 183 16.07 -11.89 -8.03
C ASN A 183 15.20 -13.16 -8.05
N LYS A 184 14.12 -13.19 -7.26
CA LYS A 184 13.13 -14.27 -7.26
C LYS A 184 12.04 -14.08 -8.32
N GLN A 185 11.95 -12.86 -8.87
CA GLN A 185 10.92 -12.54 -9.87
C GLN A 185 11.38 -12.96 -11.27
N ASN A 186 10.39 -13.25 -12.12
CA ASN A 186 10.61 -13.37 -13.56
C ASN A 186 10.83 -11.97 -14.17
N GLN A 187 10.99 -11.88 -15.50
CA GLN A 187 11.20 -10.61 -16.21
C GLN A 187 10.16 -9.52 -15.90
N ASN A 188 8.91 -9.94 -15.64
CA ASN A 188 7.80 -9.04 -15.38
C ASN A 188 7.09 -9.40 -14.08
N LEU A 189 6.91 -8.41 -13.20
CA LEU A 189 6.16 -8.52 -11.97
C LEU A 189 4.79 -7.85 -12.17
N LYS A 190 3.70 -8.64 -12.17
CA LYS A 190 2.34 -8.11 -12.28
C LYS A 190 2.03 -7.16 -11.14
N LEU A 191 1.51 -5.98 -11.51
CA LEU A 191 1.23 -4.95 -10.52
C LEU A 191 0.07 -5.34 -9.60
N SER A 192 -0.95 -6.02 -10.12
CA SER A 192 -2.08 -6.53 -9.32
C SER A 192 -1.63 -7.52 -8.25
N VAL A 193 -0.72 -8.45 -8.59
CA VAL A 193 -0.16 -9.42 -7.64
C VAL A 193 0.63 -8.71 -6.54
N LEU A 194 1.52 -7.78 -6.91
CA LEU A 194 2.31 -7.00 -5.97
C LEU A 194 1.44 -6.21 -5.00
N VAL A 195 0.40 -5.54 -5.52
CA VAL A 195 -0.55 -4.76 -4.73
C VAL A 195 -1.35 -5.65 -3.79
N GLU A 196 -1.82 -6.81 -4.28
CA GLU A 196 -2.57 -7.77 -3.45
C GLU A 196 -1.72 -8.30 -2.30
N GLU A 197 -0.54 -8.85 -2.59
CA GLU A 197 0.34 -9.43 -1.58
C GLU A 197 0.71 -8.41 -0.48
N TYR A 198 1.07 -7.18 -0.88
CA TYR A 198 1.47 -6.17 0.09
C TYR A 198 0.28 -5.60 0.87
N SER A 199 -0.86 -5.38 0.22
CA SER A 199 -2.07 -4.90 0.90
C SER A 199 -2.58 -5.88 1.95
N GLN A 200 -2.55 -7.19 1.68
CA GLN A 200 -2.93 -8.22 2.63
C GLN A 200 -2.06 -8.20 3.90
N LYS A 201 -0.75 -7.95 3.77
CA LYS A 201 0.13 -7.81 4.94
C LYS A 201 -0.28 -6.63 5.82
N ILE A 202 -0.62 -5.47 5.21
CA ILE A 202 -1.06 -4.27 5.96
C ILE A 202 -2.43 -4.51 6.60
N ILE A 203 -3.36 -5.11 5.88
CA ILE A 203 -4.70 -5.45 6.39
C ILE A 203 -4.58 -6.38 7.61
N SER A 204 -3.83 -7.48 7.47
CA SER A 204 -3.62 -8.43 8.57
C SER A 204 -2.92 -7.80 9.78
N LEU A 205 -2.00 -6.85 9.57
CA LEU A 205 -1.40 -6.09 10.67
C LEU A 205 -2.44 -5.23 11.39
N ASN A 206 -3.28 -4.51 10.65
CA ASN A 206 -4.30 -3.65 11.24
C ASN A 206 -5.34 -4.46 12.03
N GLU A 207 -5.83 -5.57 11.47
CA GLU A 207 -6.77 -6.48 12.15
C GLU A 207 -6.16 -7.05 13.44
N TRP A 208 -4.89 -7.44 13.40
CA TRP A 208 -4.17 -7.89 14.58
C TRP A 208 -4.06 -6.79 15.65
N ILE A 209 -3.73 -5.54 15.25
CA ILE A 209 -3.65 -4.40 16.17
C ILE A 209 -5.02 -4.17 16.81
N GLU A 210 -6.09 -4.08 16.03
CA GLU A 210 -7.45 -3.86 16.54
C GLU A 210 -7.85 -4.92 17.55
N LYS A 211 -7.62 -6.19 17.24
CA LYS A 211 -7.88 -7.30 18.15
C LYS A 211 -7.04 -7.20 19.44
N THR A 212 -5.74 -6.94 19.31
CA THR A 212 -4.83 -6.86 20.46
C THR A 212 -5.20 -5.70 21.39
N LEU A 213 -5.60 -4.55 20.81
CA LEU A 213 -6.05 -3.40 21.60
C LEU A 213 -7.40 -3.67 22.28
N TYR A 214 -8.30 -4.35 21.59
CA TYR A 214 -9.57 -4.78 22.19
C TYR A 214 -9.33 -5.71 23.41
N ASP A 215 -8.49 -6.72 23.24
CA ASP A 215 -8.16 -7.68 24.31
C ASP A 215 -7.39 -7.02 25.48
N TYR A 216 -6.63 -5.97 25.24
CA TYR A 216 -5.90 -5.21 26.25
C TYR A 216 -6.81 -4.36 27.14
N HIS A 217 -7.95 -3.89 26.62
CA HIS A 217 -8.89 -3.01 27.33
C HIS A 217 -10.06 -3.76 27.98
N ASN A 218 -10.22 -5.07 27.76
CA ASN A 218 -11.25 -5.92 28.38
C ASN A 218 -10.66 -6.90 29.37
#